data_b2f439b167c446e2852e0268d0325fee
#
_entry.id   b2f439b167c446e2852e0268d0325fee
#
_cell.length_a   1.000
_cell.length_b   1.000
_cell.length_c   1.000
_cell.angle_alpha   90.00
_cell.angle_beta   90.00
_cell.angle_gamma   90.00
#
_symmetry.space_group_name_H-M   'P 1'
#
loop_
_entity.id
_entity.type
_entity.pdbx_description
1 polymer ?
#
loop_
_entity_poly.entity_id
_entity_poly.type
_entity_poly.pdbx_seq_one_letter_code
_entity_poly.pdbx_strand_id
1 'polypeptide(L)'
;PAAPEPQAVENSVKLADNATFGKILTDSNGATLYFFSRDTQDTSVCLGGCLDVWPIFYAEDLSLDAGLDEMDFATIDRTDGSKQTTYKGWPLYYYASDAVAGDTNGDAFNNVWYVAKPDYSLMYARAQLIGHDGKNYLEDYSEGEGLTSYITDDHGNTLYIFINDTKDMNSYTNPDFSNNSVWPIAEIDLASIPSILEVGDFGSIEVYGRTQITYKGWPLYYFGQDSSRGDNKGVSFPAAGVWPIANVNTTLAP
;
A
#
# COMPACT_ATOMS: atom_id res chain seq x y z
N PRO A 1 49.90 -9.73 3.49
CA PRO A 1 48.62 -10.33 3.21
C PRO A 1 47.60 -9.19 3.08
N ALA A 2 47.02 -9.09 1.88
CA ALA A 2 45.91 -8.17 1.65
C ALA A 2 44.75 -8.59 2.57
N ALA A 3 44.05 -7.61 3.17
CA ALA A 3 42.82 -7.87 3.86
C ALA A 3 41.84 -8.57 2.90
N PRO A 4 41.06 -9.55 3.33
CA PRO A 4 40.05 -10.12 2.47
C PRO A 4 39.14 -9.00 1.97
N GLU A 5 38.94 -8.94 0.65
CA GLU A 5 37.91 -8.09 0.06
C GLU A 5 36.57 -8.43 0.75
N PRO A 6 35.74 -7.42 1.12
CA PRO A 6 34.41 -7.70 1.60
C PRO A 6 33.72 -8.54 0.53
N GLN A 7 33.30 -9.76 0.88
CA GLN A 7 32.43 -10.54 0.02
C GLN A 7 31.17 -9.69 -0.18
N ALA A 8 30.87 -9.39 -1.45
CA ALA A 8 29.60 -8.81 -1.81
C ALA A 8 28.52 -9.72 -1.22
N VAL A 9 27.78 -9.23 -0.24
CA VAL A 9 26.56 -9.90 0.22
C VAL A 9 25.71 -9.97 -1.03
N GLU A 10 25.34 -11.18 -1.48
CA GLU A 10 24.41 -11.33 -2.59
C GLU A 10 23.12 -10.63 -2.17
N ASN A 11 22.96 -9.41 -2.59
CA ASN A 11 21.82 -8.57 -2.33
C ASN A 11 20.64 -9.09 -3.16
N SER A 12 19.94 -10.10 -2.66
CA SER A 12 18.84 -10.72 -3.37
C SER A 12 17.54 -10.57 -2.58
N VAL A 13 16.44 -10.39 -3.30
CA VAL A 13 15.10 -10.59 -2.75
C VAL A 13 14.62 -11.96 -3.15
N LYS A 14 14.20 -12.73 -2.16
CA LYS A 14 13.73 -14.11 -2.30
C LYS A 14 12.28 -14.24 -1.88
N LEU A 15 11.65 -15.32 -2.36
CA LEU A 15 10.34 -15.76 -1.93
C LEU A 15 10.49 -16.86 -0.89
N ALA A 16 9.95 -16.66 0.30
CA ALA A 16 9.88 -17.68 1.33
C ALA A 16 8.43 -18.07 1.60
N ASP A 17 8.19 -19.36 1.88
CA ASP A 17 6.88 -19.81 2.33
C ASP A 17 6.77 -19.62 3.85
N ASN A 18 5.76 -18.87 4.28
CA ASN A 18 5.43 -18.65 5.69
C ASN A 18 4.05 -19.25 6.00
N ALA A 19 3.94 -19.96 7.12
CA ALA A 19 2.71 -20.68 7.48
C ALA A 19 1.48 -19.76 7.70
N THR A 20 1.73 -18.51 8.11
CA THR A 20 0.67 -17.53 8.41
C THR A 20 0.36 -16.64 7.20
N PHE A 21 1.42 -16.20 6.50
CA PHE A 21 1.29 -15.15 5.46
C PHE A 21 1.35 -15.71 4.03
N GLY A 22 1.57 -17.00 3.84
CA GLY A 22 1.83 -17.58 2.52
C GLY A 22 3.21 -17.17 2.01
N LYS A 23 3.33 -16.71 0.78
CA LYS A 23 4.61 -16.22 0.26
C LYS A 23 4.92 -14.81 0.80
N ILE A 24 6.14 -14.65 1.30
CA ILE A 24 6.68 -13.39 1.82
C ILE A 24 7.98 -13.03 1.09
N LEU A 25 8.33 -11.75 1.10
CA LEU A 25 9.62 -11.26 0.63
C LEU A 25 10.66 -11.37 1.76
N THR A 26 11.82 -11.93 1.44
CA THR A 26 12.97 -12.00 2.35
C THR A 26 14.24 -11.57 1.62
N ASP A 27 15.30 -11.30 2.36
CA ASP A 27 16.64 -11.19 1.81
C ASP A 27 17.26 -12.57 1.50
N SER A 28 18.52 -12.59 1.04
CA SER A 28 19.28 -13.82 0.74
C SER A 28 19.49 -14.75 1.94
N ASN A 29 19.42 -14.22 3.16
CA ASN A 29 19.60 -14.97 4.41
C ASN A 29 18.26 -15.43 5.00
N GLY A 30 17.14 -15.10 4.34
CA GLY A 30 15.79 -15.41 4.80
C GLY A 30 15.25 -14.44 5.84
N ALA A 31 15.89 -13.28 6.05
CA ALA A 31 15.34 -12.23 6.90
C ALA A 31 14.14 -11.59 6.23
N THR A 32 13.02 -11.51 6.94
CA THR A 32 11.75 -11.00 6.43
C THR A 32 11.83 -9.50 6.12
N LEU A 33 11.24 -9.11 5.00
CA LEU A 33 11.12 -7.71 4.61
C LEU A 33 9.73 -7.18 4.95
N TYR A 34 9.68 -5.90 5.30
CA TYR A 34 8.47 -5.19 5.74
C TYR A 34 8.30 -3.89 4.98
N PHE A 35 7.05 -3.41 4.90
CA PHE A 35 6.76 -2.06 4.47
C PHE A 35 6.14 -1.23 5.60
N PHE A 36 6.30 0.09 5.50
CA PHE A 36 5.74 1.06 6.43
C PHE A 36 4.56 1.79 5.80
N SER A 37 3.37 1.68 6.40
CA SER A 37 2.14 2.28 5.85
C SER A 37 2.17 3.82 5.74
N ARG A 38 3.14 4.48 6.40
CA ARG A 38 3.33 5.92 6.32
C ARG A 38 4.22 6.38 5.17
N ASP A 39 4.87 5.47 4.49
CA ASP A 39 5.70 5.75 3.32
C ASP A 39 4.83 5.79 2.04
N THR A 40 3.89 6.74 2.01
CA THR A 40 2.85 6.82 0.98
C THR A 40 3.32 7.51 -0.30
N GLN A 41 4.42 8.25 -0.26
CA GLN A 41 5.05 8.91 -1.40
C GLN A 41 6.38 8.22 -1.75
N ASP A 42 7.06 8.69 -2.78
CA ASP A 42 8.35 8.13 -3.21
C ASP A 42 9.50 8.52 -2.26
N THR A 43 9.25 8.43 -0.97
CA THR A 43 10.21 8.72 0.10
C THR A 43 9.88 7.93 1.34
N SER A 44 10.85 7.80 2.25
CA SER A 44 10.66 7.18 3.56
C SER A 44 10.57 8.23 4.65
N VAL A 45 9.60 8.07 5.56
CA VAL A 45 9.45 8.91 6.75
C VAL A 45 9.99 8.24 8.03
N CYS A 46 10.50 7.01 7.95
CA CYS A 46 11.19 6.34 9.05
C CYS A 46 12.63 6.87 9.17
N LEU A 47 12.89 7.78 10.09
CA LEU A 47 14.18 8.46 10.30
C LEU A 47 14.63 8.38 11.76
N GLY A 48 15.94 8.59 11.97
CA GLY A 48 16.53 8.60 13.33
C GLY A 48 16.27 7.31 14.10
N GLY A 49 15.77 7.40 15.32
CA GLY A 49 15.51 6.23 16.19
C GLY A 49 14.51 5.22 15.64
N CYS A 50 13.75 5.55 14.59
CA CYS A 50 12.94 4.59 13.87
C CYS A 50 13.82 3.50 13.23
N LEU A 51 14.98 3.88 12.70
CA LEU A 51 15.93 2.98 12.03
C LEU A 51 16.63 2.00 12.99
N ASP A 52 16.68 2.31 14.29
CA ASP A 52 17.20 1.36 15.29
C ASP A 52 16.30 0.13 15.42
N VAL A 53 15.00 0.32 15.19
CA VAL A 53 13.97 -0.75 15.25
C VAL A 53 13.67 -1.32 13.87
N TRP A 54 13.72 -0.48 12.84
CA TRP A 54 13.39 -0.81 11.46
C TRP A 54 14.55 -0.45 10.53
N PRO A 55 15.62 -1.25 10.52
CA PRO A 55 16.75 -1.05 9.61
C PRO A 55 16.30 -1.10 8.15
N ILE A 56 16.89 -0.25 7.31
CA ILE A 56 16.58 -0.23 5.88
C ILE A 56 17.08 -1.48 5.18
N PHE A 57 16.33 -1.93 4.17
CA PHE A 57 16.84 -2.87 3.17
C PHE A 57 17.32 -2.10 1.95
N TYR A 58 18.58 -2.33 1.54
CA TYR A 58 19.16 -1.79 0.33
C TYR A 58 19.98 -2.85 -0.41
N ALA A 59 19.72 -3.01 -1.69
CA ALA A 59 20.46 -3.87 -2.59
C ALA A 59 20.92 -3.06 -3.80
N GLU A 60 22.24 -2.90 -3.99
CA GLU A 60 22.80 -2.15 -5.13
C GLU A 60 22.65 -2.93 -6.43
N ASP A 61 23.05 -4.21 -6.40
CA ASP A 61 22.91 -5.13 -7.53
C ASP A 61 21.84 -6.17 -7.16
N LEU A 62 20.57 -5.85 -7.49
CA LEU A 62 19.43 -6.65 -7.08
C LEU A 62 19.36 -7.96 -7.88
N SER A 63 19.39 -9.09 -7.18
CA SER A 63 19.11 -10.42 -7.72
C SER A 63 17.75 -10.90 -7.19
N LEU A 64 16.90 -11.42 -8.05
CA LEU A 64 15.52 -11.78 -7.74
C LEU A 64 15.24 -13.26 -7.96
N ASP A 65 14.43 -13.85 -7.08
CA ASP A 65 13.86 -15.17 -7.30
C ASP A 65 12.91 -15.19 -8.48
N ALA A 66 12.80 -16.35 -9.11
CA ALA A 66 11.83 -16.59 -10.18
C ALA A 66 10.39 -16.31 -9.66
N GLY A 67 9.65 -15.47 -10.38
CA GLY A 67 8.30 -15.04 -10.02
C GLY A 67 8.22 -13.62 -9.44
N LEU A 68 9.36 -12.95 -9.26
CA LEU A 68 9.43 -11.52 -9.01
C LEU A 68 9.77 -10.77 -10.31
N ASP A 69 9.14 -9.63 -10.53
CA ASP A 69 9.41 -8.76 -11.69
C ASP A 69 10.38 -7.66 -11.26
N GLU A 70 11.47 -7.49 -12.02
CA GLU A 70 12.46 -6.44 -11.76
C GLU A 70 11.84 -5.03 -11.85
N MET A 71 10.81 -4.84 -12.66
CA MET A 71 10.11 -3.56 -12.81
C MET A 71 9.36 -3.14 -11.53
N ASP A 72 9.05 -4.06 -10.63
CA ASP A 72 8.42 -3.77 -9.34
C ASP A 72 9.42 -3.19 -8.33
N PHE A 73 10.72 -3.27 -8.61
CA PHE A 73 11.76 -2.81 -7.70
C PHE A 73 12.42 -1.52 -8.19
N ALA A 74 12.72 -0.63 -7.25
CA ALA A 74 13.45 0.60 -7.51
C ALA A 74 14.32 0.96 -6.30
N THR A 75 15.13 2.00 -6.45
CA THR A 75 15.91 2.59 -5.37
C THR A 75 15.48 4.04 -5.16
N ILE A 76 15.24 4.42 -3.93
CA ILE A 76 15.02 5.82 -3.54
C ILE A 76 16.26 6.39 -2.83
N ASP A 77 16.49 7.68 -3.02
CA ASP A 77 17.42 8.47 -2.21
C ASP A 77 16.65 9.06 -1.03
N ARG A 78 17.04 8.67 0.18
CA ARG A 78 16.40 9.10 1.42
C ARG A 78 16.88 10.51 1.82
N THR A 79 16.07 11.19 2.62
CA THR A 79 16.43 12.54 3.11
C THR A 79 17.64 12.56 4.05
N ASP A 80 18.03 11.41 4.62
CA ASP A 80 19.26 11.25 5.42
C ASP A 80 20.51 10.95 4.57
N GLY A 81 20.38 10.90 3.24
CA GLY A 81 21.46 10.65 2.28
C GLY A 81 21.75 9.18 2.02
N SER A 82 21.07 8.25 2.68
CA SER A 82 21.18 6.83 2.41
C SER A 82 20.27 6.41 1.23
N LYS A 83 20.52 5.22 0.67
CA LYS A 83 19.68 4.60 -0.35
C LYS A 83 18.83 3.50 0.24
N GLN A 84 17.67 3.25 -0.33
CA GLN A 84 16.78 2.19 0.09
C GLN A 84 16.07 1.55 -1.09
N THR A 85 15.99 0.23 -1.11
CA THR A 85 15.23 -0.52 -2.12
C THR A 85 13.74 -0.42 -1.82
N THR A 86 12.93 -0.26 -2.88
CA THR A 86 11.46 -0.29 -2.82
C THR A 86 10.93 -1.48 -3.59
N TYR A 87 9.74 -1.94 -3.21
CA TYR A 87 8.92 -2.89 -3.95
C TYR A 87 7.56 -2.27 -4.22
N LYS A 88 7.15 -2.18 -5.50
CA LYS A 88 5.94 -1.47 -5.96
C LYS A 88 5.82 -0.06 -5.37
N GLY A 89 6.97 0.62 -5.25
CA GLY A 89 7.07 1.96 -4.65
C GLY A 89 7.12 2.00 -3.12
N TRP A 90 6.92 0.87 -2.42
CA TRP A 90 7.01 0.81 -0.96
C TRP A 90 8.43 0.54 -0.51
N PRO A 91 9.07 1.44 0.30
CA PRO A 91 10.38 1.21 0.89
C PRO A 91 10.40 -0.04 1.76
N LEU A 92 11.44 -0.85 1.63
CA LEU A 92 11.58 -2.12 2.34
C LEU A 92 12.50 -1.99 3.56
N TYR A 93 12.11 -2.65 4.65
CA TYR A 93 12.80 -2.64 5.93
C TYR A 93 12.96 -4.04 6.50
N TYR A 94 13.89 -4.16 7.43
CA TYR A 94 13.95 -5.26 8.38
C TYR A 94 13.24 -4.89 9.69
N TYR A 95 13.00 -5.89 10.54
CA TYR A 95 12.60 -5.68 11.91
C TYR A 95 13.70 -6.17 12.87
N ALA A 96 14.25 -5.30 13.71
CA ALA A 96 15.40 -5.60 14.56
C ALA A 96 15.14 -6.73 15.59
N SER A 97 13.88 -7.05 15.88
CA SER A 97 13.51 -8.13 16.81
C SER A 97 13.23 -9.46 16.12
N ASP A 98 13.35 -9.56 14.79
CA ASP A 98 13.36 -10.83 14.09
C ASP A 98 14.73 -11.49 14.28
N ALA A 99 14.77 -12.60 15.00
CA ALA A 99 16.01 -13.23 15.46
C ALA A 99 16.50 -14.33 14.52
N VAL A 100 15.60 -14.96 13.79
CA VAL A 100 15.88 -16.06 12.87
C VAL A 100 15.17 -15.88 11.52
N ALA A 101 15.69 -16.54 10.49
CA ALA A 101 15.10 -16.53 9.16
C ALA A 101 13.62 -16.94 9.22
N GLY A 102 12.76 -16.17 8.54
CA GLY A 102 11.32 -16.41 8.47
C GLY A 102 10.52 -15.90 9.68
N ASP A 103 11.16 -15.29 10.69
CA ASP A 103 10.44 -14.57 11.73
C ASP A 103 9.62 -13.43 11.10
N THR A 104 8.42 -13.22 11.63
CA THR A 104 7.48 -12.17 11.16
C THR A 104 6.89 -11.38 12.34
N ASN A 105 7.70 -11.15 13.38
CA ASN A 105 7.27 -10.50 14.63
C ASN A 105 6.94 -9.02 14.45
N GLY A 106 7.35 -8.42 13.33
CA GLY A 106 7.07 -7.04 12.98
C GLY A 106 5.70 -6.81 12.36
N ASP A 107 4.97 -7.87 11.96
CA ASP A 107 3.67 -7.70 11.34
C ASP A 107 2.65 -7.05 12.29
N ALA A 108 1.84 -6.15 11.75
CA ALA A 108 0.85 -5.35 12.47
C ALA A 108 1.44 -4.49 13.63
N PHE A 109 2.77 -4.30 13.70
CA PHE A 109 3.37 -3.48 14.75
C PHE A 109 2.83 -2.05 14.70
N ASN A 110 2.20 -1.62 15.79
CA ASN A 110 1.49 -0.35 15.92
C ASN A 110 0.44 -0.08 14.81
N ASN A 111 -0.05 -1.13 14.14
CA ASN A 111 -0.97 -1.07 12.99
C ASN A 111 -0.46 -0.19 11.83
N VAL A 112 0.86 -0.14 11.63
CA VAL A 112 1.50 0.62 10.56
C VAL A 112 2.63 -0.11 9.85
N TRP A 113 3.08 -1.26 10.35
CA TRP A 113 4.12 -2.09 9.75
C TRP A 113 3.55 -3.44 9.37
N TYR A 114 3.86 -3.92 8.17
CA TYR A 114 3.33 -5.19 7.67
C TYR A 114 4.40 -5.94 6.88
N VAL A 115 4.35 -7.26 6.93
CA VAL A 115 5.21 -8.13 6.11
C VAL A 115 5.03 -7.76 4.63
N ALA A 116 6.11 -7.64 3.90
CA ALA A 116 6.05 -7.44 2.45
C ALA A 116 5.78 -8.76 1.73
N LYS A 117 4.76 -8.77 0.85
CA LYS A 117 4.33 -9.94 0.09
C LYS A 117 4.31 -9.66 -1.40
N PRO A 118 4.61 -10.67 -2.24
CA PRO A 118 4.63 -10.49 -3.69
C PRO A 118 3.23 -10.35 -4.31
N ASP A 119 2.22 -10.89 -3.63
CA ASP A 119 0.85 -11.08 -4.13
C ASP A 119 -0.17 -10.12 -3.52
N TYR A 120 0.26 -9.07 -2.83
CA TYR A 120 -0.67 -8.05 -2.37
C TYR A 120 -1.39 -7.39 -3.56
N SER A 121 -2.71 -7.42 -3.53
CA SER A 121 -3.57 -6.65 -4.44
C SER A 121 -3.94 -5.29 -3.87
N LEU A 122 -3.91 -5.19 -2.55
CA LEU A 122 -4.22 -3.98 -1.80
C LEU A 122 -3.14 -3.73 -0.75
N MET A 123 -2.97 -2.46 -0.41
CA MET A 123 -2.08 -2.01 0.66
C MET A 123 -2.85 -1.14 1.66
N TYR A 124 -2.21 -0.83 2.78
CA TYR A 124 -2.79 0.02 3.81
C TYR A 124 -1.86 1.20 4.06
N ALA A 125 -2.35 2.38 3.74
CA ALA A 125 -1.62 3.64 3.83
C ALA A 125 -2.06 4.45 5.05
N ARG A 126 -1.17 5.33 5.55
CA ARG A 126 -1.49 6.28 6.63
C ARG A 126 -0.81 7.61 6.40
N ALA A 127 -1.57 8.62 5.97
CA ALA A 127 -1.06 9.95 5.65
C ALA A 127 -2.05 11.06 6.02
N GLN A 128 -1.61 12.31 5.90
CA GLN A 128 -2.49 13.47 5.86
C GLN A 128 -3.35 13.40 4.60
N LEU A 129 -4.65 13.58 4.73
CA LEU A 129 -5.52 13.77 3.56
C LEU A 129 -5.36 15.21 3.06
N ILE A 130 -5.03 15.34 1.76
CA ILE A 130 -4.85 16.64 1.10
C ILE A 130 -5.82 16.68 -0.07
N GLY A 131 -6.87 17.46 0.07
CA GLY A 131 -7.93 17.56 -0.92
C GLY A 131 -7.48 18.16 -2.25
N HIS A 132 -8.34 18.04 -3.27
CA HIS A 132 -8.17 18.67 -4.58
C HIS A 132 -8.03 20.21 -4.49
N ASP A 133 -8.64 20.80 -3.49
CA ASP A 133 -8.56 22.24 -3.17
C ASP A 133 -7.26 22.63 -2.41
N GLY A 134 -6.37 21.68 -2.16
CA GLY A 134 -5.09 21.87 -1.47
C GLY A 134 -5.19 22.01 0.05
N LYS A 135 -6.38 21.80 0.63
CA LYS A 135 -6.56 21.85 2.08
C LYS A 135 -6.31 20.48 2.73
N ASN A 136 -5.95 20.53 4.02
CA ASN A 136 -5.82 19.35 4.86
C ASN A 136 -7.16 18.94 5.45
N TYR A 137 -7.43 17.64 5.45
CA TYR A 137 -8.67 17.04 5.96
C TYR A 137 -8.37 15.96 7.01
N LEU A 138 -9.26 15.85 7.97
CA LEU A 138 -9.31 14.75 8.93
C LEU A 138 -10.13 13.58 8.36
N GLU A 139 -10.21 12.47 9.09
CA GLU A 139 -10.96 11.28 8.69
C GLU A 139 -12.47 11.56 8.51
N ASP A 140 -13.02 12.53 9.24
CA ASP A 140 -14.42 12.97 9.15
C ASP A 140 -14.66 14.04 8.07
N TYR A 141 -13.62 14.31 7.25
CA TYR A 141 -13.64 15.33 6.17
C TYR A 141 -13.81 16.76 6.63
N SER A 142 -13.69 17.07 7.90
CA SER A 142 -13.49 18.43 8.39
C SER A 142 -12.06 18.91 8.07
N GLU A 143 -11.89 20.22 7.83
CA GLU A 143 -10.55 20.78 7.62
C GLU A 143 -9.71 20.65 8.91
N GLY A 144 -8.50 20.13 8.78
CA GLY A 144 -7.59 19.93 9.91
C GLY A 144 -6.36 19.11 9.58
N GLU A 145 -5.40 19.06 10.52
CA GLU A 145 -4.18 18.29 10.40
C GLU A 145 -4.27 16.99 11.22
N GLY A 146 -3.96 15.86 10.59
CA GLY A 146 -3.96 14.56 11.23
C GLY A 146 -3.71 13.44 10.23
N LEU A 147 -3.18 12.32 10.72
CA LEU A 147 -2.93 11.15 9.87
C LEU A 147 -4.16 10.26 9.86
N THR A 148 -4.68 10.01 8.68
CA THR A 148 -5.79 9.10 8.42
C THR A 148 -5.25 7.84 7.73
N SER A 149 -5.75 6.68 8.13
CA SER A 149 -5.42 5.41 7.49
C SER A 149 -6.44 5.08 6.41
N TYR A 150 -6.00 4.50 5.28
CA TYR A 150 -6.87 4.17 4.15
C TYR A 150 -6.32 3.04 3.30
N ILE A 151 -7.19 2.46 2.48
CA ILE A 151 -6.87 1.37 1.56
C ILE A 151 -6.39 1.96 0.24
N THR A 152 -5.34 1.36 -0.31
CA THR A 152 -4.83 1.65 -1.66
C THR A 152 -4.72 0.36 -2.45
N ASP A 153 -4.52 0.44 -3.76
CA ASP A 153 -4.00 -0.70 -4.51
C ASP A 153 -2.55 -1.00 -4.12
N ASP A 154 -1.95 -2.01 -4.74
CA ASP A 154 -0.60 -2.47 -4.43
C ASP A 154 0.50 -1.45 -4.80
N HIS A 155 0.22 -0.50 -5.69
CA HIS A 155 1.10 0.61 -6.06
C HIS A 155 0.90 1.88 -5.23
N GLY A 156 -0.07 1.89 -4.31
CA GLY A 156 -0.34 3.02 -3.42
C GLY A 156 -1.30 4.07 -3.99
N ASN A 157 -2.10 3.72 -5.01
CA ASN A 157 -3.18 4.58 -5.48
C ASN A 157 -4.39 4.46 -4.54
N THR A 158 -4.92 5.58 -4.11
CA THR A 158 -6.00 5.66 -3.10
C THR A 158 -7.32 5.12 -3.65
N LEU A 159 -8.03 4.35 -2.83
CA LEU A 159 -9.35 3.82 -3.13
C LEU A 159 -10.44 4.58 -2.39
N TYR A 160 -11.50 4.93 -3.13
CA TYR A 160 -12.62 5.73 -2.67
C TYR A 160 -13.93 4.96 -2.76
N ILE A 161 -14.93 5.40 -1.99
CA ILE A 161 -16.32 5.00 -2.10
C ILE A 161 -17.17 6.19 -2.52
N PHE A 162 -18.35 5.95 -3.11
CA PHE A 162 -19.31 7.00 -3.43
C PHE A 162 -20.50 6.96 -2.46
N ILE A 163 -20.77 8.05 -1.74
CA ILE A 163 -21.81 8.07 -0.68
C ILE A 163 -23.22 7.77 -1.15
N ASN A 164 -23.50 7.90 -2.46
CA ASN A 164 -24.81 7.59 -3.04
C ASN A 164 -24.90 6.15 -3.58
N ASP A 165 -23.83 5.39 -3.54
CA ASP A 165 -23.89 3.96 -3.84
C ASP A 165 -24.62 3.21 -2.70
N THR A 166 -25.12 2.05 -3.01
CA THR A 166 -25.74 1.15 -2.04
C THR A 166 -25.07 -0.20 -2.10
N LYS A 167 -25.40 -1.10 -1.19
CA LYS A 167 -24.75 -2.40 -1.10
C LYS A 167 -24.69 -3.10 -2.44
N ASP A 168 -23.45 -3.36 -2.89
CA ASP A 168 -23.14 -4.07 -4.13
C ASP A 168 -23.77 -3.44 -5.39
N MET A 169 -23.97 -2.12 -5.38
CA MET A 169 -24.58 -1.37 -6.48
C MET A 169 -23.83 -0.08 -6.78
N ASN A 170 -23.22 -0.02 -7.97
CA ASN A 170 -22.60 1.18 -8.52
C ASN A 170 -23.68 2.07 -9.18
N SER A 171 -23.90 3.25 -8.61
CA SER A 171 -24.86 4.22 -9.12
C SER A 171 -24.23 5.36 -9.92
N TYR A 172 -22.89 5.43 -9.94
CA TYR A 172 -22.16 6.54 -10.55
C TYR A 172 -21.77 6.31 -12.01
N THR A 173 -21.30 5.10 -12.33
CA THR A 173 -20.69 4.82 -13.63
C THR A 173 -21.73 4.80 -14.75
N ASN A 174 -21.46 5.52 -15.85
CA ASN A 174 -22.29 5.51 -17.03
C ASN A 174 -22.11 4.20 -17.85
N PRO A 175 -23.16 3.75 -18.58
CA PRO A 175 -23.06 2.52 -19.40
C PRO A 175 -21.93 2.53 -20.45
N ASP A 176 -21.53 3.70 -20.91
CA ASP A 176 -20.45 3.92 -21.89
C ASP A 176 -19.09 4.26 -21.22
N PHE A 177 -19.03 4.22 -19.90
CA PHE A 177 -17.87 4.62 -19.10
C PHE A 177 -17.37 6.05 -19.37
N SER A 178 -18.20 6.94 -19.92
CA SER A 178 -17.79 8.31 -20.23
C SER A 178 -17.31 9.13 -19.03
N ASN A 179 -17.74 8.78 -17.82
CA ASN A 179 -17.31 9.41 -16.56
C ASN A 179 -16.14 8.69 -15.85
N ASN A 180 -15.62 7.61 -16.43
CA ASN A 180 -14.50 6.86 -15.86
C ASN A 180 -13.18 7.66 -15.85
N SER A 181 -13.07 8.72 -16.66
CA SER A 181 -11.91 9.62 -16.61
C SER A 181 -11.82 10.44 -15.32
N VAL A 182 -12.95 10.60 -14.60
CA VAL A 182 -12.99 11.33 -13.32
C VAL A 182 -12.95 10.37 -12.14
N TRP A 183 -13.80 9.34 -12.18
CA TRP A 183 -13.87 8.31 -11.15
C TRP A 183 -13.84 6.93 -11.78
N PRO A 184 -12.64 6.42 -12.14
CA PRO A 184 -12.49 5.07 -12.66
C PRO A 184 -12.95 4.03 -11.64
N ILE A 185 -13.65 2.99 -12.11
CA ILE A 185 -13.93 1.83 -11.27
C ILE A 185 -12.61 1.10 -10.93
N ALA A 186 -12.48 0.58 -9.71
CA ALA A 186 -11.33 -0.22 -9.33
C ALA A 186 -11.54 -1.67 -9.80
N GLU A 187 -10.80 -2.06 -10.84
CA GLU A 187 -10.80 -3.41 -11.40
C GLU A 187 -9.62 -4.18 -10.82
N ILE A 188 -9.79 -4.69 -9.60
CA ILE A 188 -8.75 -5.39 -8.84
C ILE A 188 -9.20 -6.81 -8.58
N ASP A 189 -8.38 -7.79 -9.00
CA ASP A 189 -8.51 -9.17 -8.61
C ASP A 189 -7.83 -9.37 -7.25
N LEU A 190 -8.64 -9.68 -6.22
CA LEU A 190 -8.13 -9.81 -4.86
C LEU A 190 -7.37 -11.12 -4.70
N ALA A 191 -6.05 -11.05 -4.51
CA ALA A 191 -5.20 -12.20 -4.19
C ALA A 191 -4.84 -12.22 -2.70
N SER A 192 -4.18 -11.19 -2.19
CA SER A 192 -3.89 -11.06 -0.78
C SER A 192 -3.91 -9.60 -0.31
N ILE A 193 -4.00 -9.41 1.01
CA ILE A 193 -4.14 -8.11 1.66
C ILE A 193 -3.30 -8.07 2.93
N PRO A 194 -2.90 -6.87 3.42
CA PRO A 194 -2.27 -6.72 4.74
C PRO A 194 -3.15 -7.24 5.87
N SER A 195 -2.51 -7.74 6.92
CA SER A 195 -3.16 -8.42 8.07
C SER A 195 -4.17 -7.57 8.84
N ILE A 196 -4.17 -6.24 8.65
CA ILE A 196 -5.17 -5.32 9.23
C ILE A 196 -6.54 -5.39 8.56
N LEU A 197 -6.60 -5.93 7.35
CA LEU A 197 -7.82 -6.02 6.54
C LEU A 197 -8.39 -7.43 6.60
N GLU A 198 -9.73 -7.54 6.55
CA GLU A 198 -10.43 -8.82 6.55
C GLU A 198 -10.87 -9.19 5.13
N VAL A 199 -10.44 -10.37 4.64
CA VAL A 199 -10.81 -10.86 3.30
C VAL A 199 -12.33 -10.89 3.11
N GLY A 200 -13.07 -11.24 4.15
CA GLY A 200 -14.55 -11.33 4.13
C GLY A 200 -15.27 -9.98 3.94
N ASP A 201 -14.56 -8.85 4.09
CA ASP A 201 -15.11 -7.53 3.84
C ASP A 201 -15.09 -7.16 2.34
N PHE A 202 -14.38 -7.93 1.51
CA PHE A 202 -14.25 -7.69 0.07
C PHE A 202 -15.16 -8.60 -0.75
N GLY A 203 -15.62 -8.06 -1.87
CA GLY A 203 -16.42 -8.74 -2.87
C GLY A 203 -16.19 -8.13 -4.24
N SER A 204 -17.02 -8.49 -5.21
CA SER A 204 -17.00 -7.88 -6.54
C SER A 204 -18.40 -7.80 -7.13
N ILE A 205 -18.60 -6.85 -8.04
CA ILE A 205 -19.82 -6.66 -8.82
C ILE A 205 -19.50 -6.53 -10.30
N GLU A 206 -20.48 -6.83 -11.13
CA GLU A 206 -20.42 -6.57 -12.57
C GLU A 206 -21.01 -5.20 -12.89
N VAL A 207 -20.22 -4.34 -13.52
CA VAL A 207 -20.61 -3.00 -13.97
C VAL A 207 -20.47 -2.93 -15.49
N TYR A 208 -21.56 -3.08 -16.21
CA TYR A 208 -21.61 -3.04 -17.69
C TYR A 208 -20.54 -3.93 -18.37
N GLY A 209 -20.33 -5.15 -17.83
CA GLY A 209 -19.39 -6.13 -18.38
C GLY A 209 -17.94 -5.99 -17.90
N ARG A 210 -17.67 -5.15 -16.90
CA ARG A 210 -16.38 -5.03 -16.21
C ARG A 210 -16.55 -5.37 -14.74
N THR A 211 -15.57 -6.04 -14.15
CA THR A 211 -15.60 -6.41 -12.73
C THR A 211 -15.05 -5.26 -11.89
N GLN A 212 -15.79 -4.86 -10.88
CA GLN A 212 -15.38 -3.84 -9.90
C GLN A 212 -15.31 -4.48 -8.53
N ILE A 213 -14.18 -4.28 -7.81
CA ILE A 213 -14.04 -4.72 -6.42
C ILE A 213 -14.95 -3.91 -5.50
N THR A 214 -15.46 -4.55 -4.45
CA THR A 214 -16.23 -3.88 -3.37
C THR A 214 -15.56 -4.08 -2.02
N TYR A 215 -15.76 -3.14 -1.11
CA TYR A 215 -15.35 -3.22 0.29
C TYR A 215 -16.53 -2.93 1.21
N LYS A 216 -16.88 -3.87 2.08
CA LYS A 216 -18.06 -3.80 2.96
C LYS A 216 -19.36 -3.47 2.20
N GLY A 217 -19.45 -3.99 0.96
CA GLY A 217 -20.55 -3.73 0.03
C GLY A 217 -20.44 -2.43 -0.77
N TRP A 218 -19.50 -1.55 -0.47
CA TRP A 218 -19.27 -0.34 -1.25
C TRP A 218 -18.43 -0.63 -2.50
N PRO A 219 -18.88 -0.26 -3.73
CA PRO A 219 -18.04 -0.24 -4.91
C PRO A 219 -16.83 0.67 -4.72
N LEU A 220 -15.63 0.23 -5.14
CA LEU A 220 -14.42 1.00 -5.00
C LEU A 220 -14.02 1.70 -6.30
N TYR A 221 -13.49 2.91 -6.17
CA TYR A 221 -13.10 3.77 -7.28
C TYR A 221 -11.72 4.36 -7.06
N TYR A 222 -11.09 4.75 -8.16
CA TYR A 222 -9.97 5.68 -8.15
C TYR A 222 -10.45 7.11 -8.39
N PHE A 223 -9.57 8.09 -8.16
CA PHE A 223 -9.79 9.45 -8.60
C PHE A 223 -8.82 9.80 -9.75
N GLY A 224 -9.34 10.16 -10.91
CA GLY A 224 -8.54 10.38 -12.12
C GLY A 224 -7.55 11.55 -12.06
N GLN A 225 -7.59 12.37 -11.00
CA GLN A 225 -6.64 13.45 -10.76
C GLN A 225 -5.63 13.14 -9.65
N ASP A 226 -5.70 11.96 -9.04
CA ASP A 226 -4.61 11.41 -8.24
C ASP A 226 -3.53 10.94 -9.23
N SER A 227 -2.52 11.77 -9.44
CA SER A 227 -1.50 11.59 -10.49
C SER A 227 -0.19 11.02 -9.98
N SER A 228 -0.06 10.92 -8.68
CA SER A 228 1.12 10.40 -7.99
C SER A 228 0.72 9.46 -6.88
N ARG A 229 1.59 8.50 -6.60
CA ARG A 229 1.46 7.60 -5.46
C ARG A 229 1.23 8.41 -4.17
N GLY A 230 0.24 7.99 -3.36
CA GLY A 230 -0.11 8.67 -2.11
C GLY A 230 -0.99 9.91 -2.27
N ASP A 231 -1.32 10.34 -3.49
CA ASP A 231 -2.34 11.36 -3.70
C ASP A 231 -3.68 10.85 -3.14
N ASN A 232 -4.43 11.76 -2.51
CA ASN A 232 -5.77 11.49 -1.97
C ASN A 232 -6.71 12.68 -2.18
N LYS A 233 -6.57 13.33 -3.35
CA LYS A 233 -7.25 14.58 -3.73
C LYS A 233 -8.76 14.42 -3.84
N GLY A 234 -9.23 13.21 -4.12
CA GLY A 234 -10.66 12.90 -4.27
C GLY A 234 -11.50 13.23 -3.04
N VAL A 235 -10.90 13.30 -1.83
CA VAL A 235 -11.61 13.54 -0.57
C VAL A 235 -12.39 14.86 -0.52
N SER A 236 -12.03 15.85 -1.36
CA SER A 236 -12.70 17.14 -1.43
C SER A 236 -13.36 17.42 -2.78
N PHE A 237 -13.41 16.44 -3.71
CA PHE A 237 -13.99 16.65 -5.04
C PHE A 237 -15.33 15.90 -5.22
N PRO A 238 -16.45 16.52 -5.65
CA PRO A 238 -16.65 17.98 -5.87
C PRO A 238 -16.81 18.77 -4.57
N ALA A 239 -16.95 18.08 -3.45
CA ALA A 239 -17.03 18.61 -2.10
C ALA A 239 -16.53 17.59 -1.09
N ALA A 240 -16.06 18.06 0.07
CA ALA A 240 -15.54 17.20 1.13
C ALA A 240 -16.59 16.16 1.57
N GLY A 241 -16.15 14.89 1.68
CA GLY A 241 -16.97 13.78 2.13
C GLY A 241 -17.97 13.21 1.11
N VAL A 242 -18.00 13.69 -0.14
CA VAL A 242 -18.81 13.07 -1.21
C VAL A 242 -18.18 11.77 -1.72
N TRP A 243 -16.84 11.73 -1.73
CA TRP A 243 -16.05 10.56 -2.07
C TRP A 243 -15.08 10.23 -0.92
N PRO A 244 -15.58 9.58 0.13
CA PRO A 244 -14.74 9.12 1.22
C PRO A 244 -13.69 8.12 0.75
N ILE A 245 -12.52 8.13 1.39
CA ILE A 245 -11.56 7.04 1.26
C ILE A 245 -12.13 5.75 1.89
N ALA A 246 -11.78 4.58 1.34
CA ALA A 246 -12.05 3.31 1.99
C ALA A 246 -11.04 3.07 3.13
N ASN A 247 -11.52 2.72 4.32
CA ASN A 247 -10.69 2.40 5.48
C ASN A 247 -11.34 1.38 6.42
N VAL A 248 -10.64 0.93 7.46
CA VAL A 248 -11.16 -0.08 8.41
C VAL A 248 -12.40 0.41 9.18
N ASN A 249 -12.59 1.72 9.32
CA ASN A 249 -13.76 2.33 10.00
C ASN A 249 -14.93 2.56 9.03
N THR A 250 -14.77 2.30 7.73
CA THR A 250 -15.88 2.36 6.76
C THR A 250 -17.02 1.46 7.23
N THR A 251 -18.22 2.02 7.35
CA THR A 251 -19.42 1.27 7.71
C THR A 251 -19.90 0.40 6.56
N LEU A 252 -20.77 -0.57 6.83
CA LEU A 252 -21.42 -1.35 5.76
C LEU A 252 -22.21 -0.42 4.84
N ALA A 253 -22.19 -0.72 3.55
CA ALA A 253 -23.02 -0.05 2.57
C ALA A 253 -24.51 -0.26 2.88
N PRO A 254 -25.37 0.76 2.71
CA PRO A 254 -26.80 0.71 3.01
C PRO A 254 -27.57 -0.19 2.04
#